data_c1fa6939fb6a7de7930369d9b0d5ade9
#
_entry.id   c1fa6939fb6a7de7930369d9b0d5ade9
#
_cell.length_a   1.000
_cell.length_b   1.000
_cell.length_c   1.000
_cell.angle_alpha   90.00
_cell.angle_beta   90.00
_cell.angle_gamma   90.00
#
_symmetry.space_group_name_H-M   'P 1'
#
loop_
_entity.id
_entity.type
_entity.pdbx_description
1 polymer ?
#
loop_
_entity_poly.entity_id
_entity_poly.type
_entity_poly.pdbx_seq_one_letter_code
_entity_poly.pdbx_strand_id
1 'polypeptide(L)'
;MSETGHHALIIKASVTGGSSDTVKHEYNVVNTNRTVEKAETFDVTAGMKFTADSKSGINRVIFADAGRARYLSDIINLTYGSRMRLETALAGSEAAALTEKYFPDYSDYLTETGCDIGKYQKSDGGMAILPYAASDIKTTAQIMPLIADNRSIDKDKLINYLNKKAESGSAVEKAQALYGLAVLGESIGAQLGTAAVDTAKDAEASIYGALAYAELGNTDAAAKIYDAELAPVMEKTDPYCRLKVSDDPDEIIDMTGACMNLAAALGRDEAEGMFMYCERNRSDEYVTAAYEIIYIATAMEKIAAETGSVTYRLYGESATKEFGTAGCGSGFVVSVPATAMDQLSVKSVKGSVKAVVISQTEASKVSSPDNYVTVKRKYYKKGASTASNTFSQGDIVKVNVWADHSKNALKGAYTVTDYLPAGLAYVDDSAVTGGRTYDDDAMWWCESDGNKVKFYDYCTESGKGRLYTYYARVVSPGTFNAEGATVQSAESAKALYSGTADRITIR
;
A
#
# COMPACT_ATOMS: atom_id res chain seq x y z
N MET A 1 -22.47 -0.46 -36.51
CA MET A 1 -23.59 -1.15 -35.81
C MET A 1 -23.67 -0.53 -34.45
N SER A 2 -24.81 -0.02 -34.09
CA SER A 2 -24.99 0.82 -32.89
C SER A 2 -25.86 0.18 -31.80
N GLU A 3 -26.44 -0.95 -32.08
CA GLU A 3 -27.37 -1.60 -31.15
C GLU A 3 -26.82 -2.97 -30.71
N THR A 4 -26.84 -3.20 -29.40
CA THR A 4 -26.51 -4.50 -28.79
C THR A 4 -27.66 -5.47 -29.06
N GLY A 5 -27.33 -6.75 -29.27
CA GLY A 5 -28.32 -7.80 -29.48
C GLY A 5 -27.88 -8.85 -30.46
N HIS A 6 -28.80 -9.73 -30.78
CA HIS A 6 -28.61 -10.78 -31.79
C HIS A 6 -28.89 -10.22 -33.17
N HIS A 7 -27.95 -10.33 -34.09
CA HIS A 7 -28.04 -9.82 -35.46
C HIS A 7 -27.73 -10.92 -36.46
N ALA A 8 -28.26 -10.75 -37.66
CA ALA A 8 -27.98 -11.65 -38.80
C ALA A 8 -27.50 -10.82 -40.02
N LEU A 9 -26.37 -11.22 -40.56
CA LEU A 9 -25.91 -10.78 -41.88
C LEU A 9 -26.41 -11.77 -42.95
N ILE A 10 -27.19 -11.28 -43.90
CA ILE A 10 -27.69 -12.07 -45.00
C ILE A 10 -27.02 -11.56 -46.27
N ILE A 11 -26.23 -12.41 -46.90
CA ILE A 11 -25.57 -12.16 -48.17
C ILE A 11 -26.27 -12.99 -49.25
N LYS A 12 -26.82 -12.30 -50.25
CA LYS A 12 -27.47 -12.94 -51.41
C LYS A 12 -26.63 -12.68 -52.66
N ALA A 13 -26.31 -13.78 -53.36
CA ALA A 13 -25.70 -13.70 -54.68
C ALA A 13 -26.63 -14.31 -55.71
N SER A 14 -26.83 -13.66 -56.86
CA SER A 14 -27.65 -14.16 -57.94
C SER A 14 -26.98 -13.93 -59.30
N VAL A 15 -27.21 -14.82 -60.22
CA VAL A 15 -26.77 -14.73 -61.63
C VAL A 15 -28.01 -14.39 -62.49
N THR A 16 -27.86 -13.43 -63.39
CA THR A 16 -28.96 -12.99 -64.28
C THR A 16 -29.44 -14.17 -65.09
N GLY A 17 -30.72 -14.60 -64.91
CA GLY A 17 -31.33 -15.75 -65.57
C GLY A 17 -30.92 -17.14 -65.03
N GLY A 18 -30.28 -17.16 -63.87
CA GLY A 18 -29.76 -18.39 -63.24
C GLY A 18 -30.10 -18.60 -61.77
N SER A 19 -29.29 -19.35 -61.09
CA SER A 19 -29.44 -19.67 -59.66
C SER A 19 -29.12 -18.51 -58.74
N SER A 20 -29.72 -18.51 -57.56
CA SER A 20 -29.33 -17.61 -56.46
C SER A 20 -28.92 -18.45 -55.26
N ASP A 21 -27.95 -17.93 -54.49
CA ASP A 21 -27.49 -18.47 -53.24
C ASP A 21 -27.61 -17.46 -52.12
N THR A 22 -27.84 -17.91 -50.89
CA THR A 22 -28.03 -17.04 -49.73
C THR A 22 -27.28 -17.63 -48.54
N VAL A 23 -26.36 -16.88 -48.02
CA VAL A 23 -25.64 -17.21 -46.76
C VAL A 23 -26.17 -16.32 -45.66
N LYS A 24 -26.57 -16.95 -44.56
CA LYS A 24 -26.96 -16.26 -43.32
C LYS A 24 -25.87 -16.49 -42.27
N HIS A 25 -25.30 -15.42 -41.76
CA HIS A 25 -24.36 -15.46 -40.65
C HIS A 25 -24.96 -14.73 -39.44
N GLU A 26 -25.12 -15.42 -38.34
CA GLU A 26 -25.66 -14.87 -37.10
C GLU A 26 -24.51 -14.51 -36.15
N TYR A 27 -24.64 -13.36 -35.51
CA TYR A 27 -23.64 -12.85 -34.55
C TYR A 27 -24.31 -12.01 -33.47
N ASN A 28 -23.66 -11.94 -32.31
CA ASN A 28 -24.10 -11.09 -31.22
C ASN A 28 -23.26 -9.82 -31.15
N VAL A 29 -23.92 -8.66 -31.13
CA VAL A 29 -23.30 -7.39 -30.77
C VAL A 29 -23.46 -7.22 -29.27
N VAL A 30 -22.37 -7.24 -28.55
CA VAL A 30 -22.34 -7.06 -27.10
C VAL A 30 -21.71 -5.71 -26.77
N ASN A 31 -22.18 -5.09 -25.71
CA ASN A 31 -21.52 -3.91 -25.17
C ASN A 31 -20.29 -4.41 -24.37
N THR A 32 -19.10 -4.21 -24.92
CA THR A 32 -17.86 -4.54 -24.25
C THR A 32 -17.46 -3.36 -23.35
N ASN A 33 -18.16 -3.20 -22.24
CA ASN A 33 -17.70 -2.28 -21.23
C ASN A 33 -16.36 -2.81 -20.70
N ARG A 34 -15.33 -2.01 -20.85
CA ARG A 34 -14.02 -2.30 -20.30
C ARG A 34 -14.12 -2.33 -18.78
N THR A 35 -13.64 -3.40 -18.19
CA THR A 35 -13.60 -3.57 -16.74
C THR A 35 -12.16 -3.50 -16.22
N VAL A 36 -12.03 -3.06 -14.99
CA VAL A 36 -10.80 -3.09 -14.19
C VAL A 36 -11.07 -3.82 -12.89
N GLU A 37 -10.05 -4.40 -12.30
CA GLU A 37 -10.18 -5.01 -10.98
C GLU A 37 -10.28 -3.94 -9.91
N LYS A 38 -11.22 -4.12 -8.98
CA LYS A 38 -11.42 -3.30 -7.79
C LYS A 38 -11.31 -4.22 -6.59
N ALA A 39 -10.49 -3.85 -5.63
CA ALA A 39 -10.37 -4.55 -4.35
C ALA A 39 -10.98 -3.66 -3.24
N GLU A 40 -11.77 -4.25 -2.36
CA GLU A 40 -12.35 -3.57 -1.19
C GLU A 40 -12.10 -4.44 0.03
N THR A 41 -11.59 -3.83 1.10
CA THR A 41 -11.25 -4.53 2.35
C THR A 41 -12.32 -4.26 3.41
N PHE A 42 -12.68 -5.30 4.15
CA PHE A 42 -13.71 -5.28 5.19
C PHE A 42 -13.24 -5.99 6.44
N ASP A 43 -13.57 -5.46 7.61
CA ASP A 43 -13.52 -6.21 8.87
C ASP A 43 -14.74 -7.13 8.92
N VAL A 44 -14.50 -8.44 9.09
CA VAL A 44 -15.55 -9.44 8.96
C VAL A 44 -16.31 -9.58 10.29
N THR A 45 -17.62 -9.43 10.21
CA THR A 45 -18.51 -9.59 11.35
C THR A 45 -19.62 -10.61 11.07
N ALA A 46 -20.19 -11.19 12.11
CA ALA A 46 -21.34 -12.09 11.99
C ALA A 46 -22.53 -11.36 11.36
N GLY A 47 -23.23 -12.03 10.45
CA GLY A 47 -24.36 -11.47 9.71
C GLY A 47 -23.97 -10.64 8.47
N MET A 48 -22.68 -10.38 8.24
CA MET A 48 -22.18 -9.61 7.12
C MET A 48 -22.57 -10.24 5.77
N LYS A 49 -22.93 -9.39 4.81
CA LYS A 49 -23.13 -9.73 3.40
C LYS A 49 -22.17 -8.88 2.56
N PHE A 50 -21.66 -9.48 1.52
CA PHE A 50 -20.77 -8.80 0.59
C PHE A 50 -21.53 -8.29 -0.63
N THR A 51 -21.14 -7.13 -1.11
CA THR A 51 -21.62 -6.54 -2.35
C THR A 51 -20.45 -6.39 -3.31
N ALA A 52 -20.73 -6.40 -4.60
CA ALA A 52 -19.74 -6.10 -5.63
C ALA A 52 -20.44 -5.33 -6.77
N ASP A 53 -19.70 -4.40 -7.36
CA ASP A 53 -20.21 -3.58 -8.49
C ASP A 53 -20.34 -4.37 -9.80
N SER A 54 -19.71 -5.54 -9.86
CA SER A 54 -19.69 -6.43 -11.00
C SER A 54 -21.07 -7.02 -11.29
N LYS A 55 -21.49 -6.93 -12.54
CA LYS A 55 -22.74 -7.56 -13.03
C LYS A 55 -22.50 -8.90 -13.75
N SER A 56 -21.23 -9.22 -14.02
CA SER A 56 -20.84 -10.44 -14.73
C SER A 56 -19.45 -10.89 -14.27
N GLY A 57 -19.09 -12.13 -14.57
CA GLY A 57 -17.80 -12.71 -14.17
C GLY A 57 -17.84 -13.33 -12.77
N ILE A 58 -16.66 -13.61 -12.26
CA ILE A 58 -16.45 -14.23 -10.95
C ILE A 58 -15.76 -13.22 -10.04
N ASN A 59 -16.37 -12.96 -8.88
CA ASN A 59 -15.75 -12.22 -7.80
C ASN A 59 -14.97 -13.17 -6.90
N ARG A 60 -13.89 -12.70 -6.31
CA ARG A 60 -13.10 -13.43 -5.33
C ARG A 60 -13.24 -12.74 -3.97
N VAL A 61 -13.66 -13.48 -2.98
CA VAL A 61 -13.67 -13.01 -1.58
C VAL A 61 -12.56 -13.77 -0.86
N ILE A 62 -11.51 -13.06 -0.50
CA ILE A 62 -10.34 -13.58 0.19
C ILE A 62 -10.52 -13.28 1.67
N PHE A 63 -10.68 -14.32 2.48
CA PHE A 63 -10.67 -14.17 3.94
C PHE A 63 -9.26 -14.40 4.45
N ALA A 64 -8.80 -13.53 5.33
CA ALA A 64 -7.48 -13.60 5.94
C ALA A 64 -7.56 -13.41 7.45
N ASP A 65 -6.69 -14.12 8.17
CA ASP A 65 -6.50 -13.88 9.60
C ASP A 65 -5.90 -12.48 9.81
N ALA A 66 -6.60 -11.66 10.56
CA ALA A 66 -6.16 -10.32 10.97
C ALA A 66 -5.67 -10.32 12.44
N GLY A 67 -5.47 -11.50 13.03
CA GLY A 67 -4.88 -11.69 14.33
C GLY A 67 -3.37 -11.46 14.37
N ARG A 68 -2.70 -12.06 15.36
CA ARG A 68 -1.25 -11.90 15.57
C ARG A 68 -0.39 -12.35 14.36
N ALA A 69 -0.86 -13.38 13.63
CA ALA A 69 -0.13 -13.93 12.49
C ALA A 69 0.17 -12.91 11.37
N ARG A 70 -0.59 -11.84 11.28
CA ARG A 70 -0.36 -10.76 10.30
C ARG A 70 0.99 -10.06 10.48
N TYR A 71 1.53 -10.04 11.70
CA TYR A 71 2.81 -9.41 12.01
C TYR A 71 4.02 -10.35 11.90
N LEU A 72 3.81 -11.66 11.66
CA LEU A 72 4.89 -12.62 11.69
C LEU A 72 5.98 -12.32 10.66
N SER A 73 5.61 -11.92 9.45
CA SER A 73 6.57 -11.54 8.40
C SER A 73 7.41 -10.34 8.82
N ASP A 74 6.79 -9.32 9.40
CA ASP A 74 7.47 -8.11 9.85
C ASP A 74 8.41 -8.40 11.01
N ILE A 75 7.95 -9.19 11.98
CA ILE A 75 8.77 -9.63 13.12
C ILE A 75 10.01 -10.38 12.61
N ILE A 76 9.85 -11.35 11.72
CA ILE A 76 10.98 -12.09 11.15
C ILE A 76 11.92 -11.14 10.40
N ASN A 77 11.39 -10.23 9.57
CA ASN A 77 12.20 -9.27 8.83
C ASN A 77 13.02 -8.35 9.76
N LEU A 78 12.47 -7.92 10.88
CA LEU A 78 13.19 -7.10 11.86
C LEU A 78 14.37 -7.84 12.51
N THR A 79 14.37 -9.18 12.56
CA THR A 79 15.54 -9.95 13.06
C THR A 79 16.73 -9.88 12.12
N TYR A 80 16.54 -9.54 10.85
CA TYR A 80 17.63 -9.43 9.86
C TYR A 80 18.27 -8.04 9.79
N GLY A 81 17.79 -7.06 10.57
CA GLY A 81 18.32 -5.69 10.59
C GLY A 81 19.79 -5.60 10.99
N SER A 82 20.42 -4.46 10.72
CA SER A 82 21.82 -4.19 11.10
C SER A 82 21.99 -4.25 12.61
N ARG A 83 22.91 -5.09 13.08
CA ARG A 83 23.21 -5.21 14.52
C ARG A 83 24.15 -4.13 15.06
N MET A 84 24.62 -3.26 14.20
CA MET A 84 25.55 -2.19 14.60
C MET A 84 24.81 -0.95 15.12
N ARG A 85 23.64 -0.67 14.61
CA ARG A 85 22.80 0.44 15.07
C ARG A 85 21.94 -0.01 16.24
N LEU A 86 21.86 0.80 17.28
CA LEU A 86 21.20 0.42 18.54
C LEU A 86 19.70 0.13 18.33
N GLU A 87 18.99 0.99 17.61
CA GLU A 87 17.55 0.86 17.39
C GLU A 87 17.20 -0.42 16.61
N THR A 88 18.02 -0.79 15.62
CA THR A 88 17.80 -2.03 14.86
C THR A 88 18.19 -3.28 15.65
N ALA A 89 19.25 -3.22 16.46
CA ALA A 89 19.65 -4.32 17.32
C ALA A 89 18.61 -4.60 18.42
N LEU A 90 18.04 -3.55 19.02
CA LEU A 90 16.95 -3.67 20.00
C LEU A 90 15.69 -4.21 19.35
N ALA A 91 15.31 -3.70 18.17
CA ALA A 91 14.15 -4.19 17.44
C ALA A 91 14.30 -5.68 17.10
N GLY A 92 15.47 -6.11 16.65
CA GLY A 92 15.75 -7.52 16.39
C GLY A 92 15.66 -8.40 17.64
N SER A 93 16.17 -7.93 18.79
CA SER A 93 16.06 -8.65 20.06
C SER A 93 14.62 -8.79 20.53
N GLU A 94 13.83 -7.73 20.45
CA GLU A 94 12.41 -7.75 20.80
C GLU A 94 11.60 -8.62 19.83
N ALA A 95 11.90 -8.53 18.53
CA ALA A 95 11.30 -9.38 17.51
C ALA A 95 11.54 -10.87 17.78
N ALA A 96 12.74 -11.24 18.19
CA ALA A 96 13.06 -12.61 18.60
C ALA A 96 12.25 -13.04 19.82
N ALA A 97 12.14 -12.18 20.85
CA ALA A 97 11.35 -12.45 22.03
C ALA A 97 9.86 -12.63 21.72
N LEU A 98 9.30 -11.78 20.85
CA LEU A 98 7.91 -11.91 20.36
C LEU A 98 7.69 -13.20 19.57
N THR A 99 8.69 -13.61 18.75
CA THR A 99 8.62 -14.88 18.02
C THR A 99 8.58 -16.05 18.97
N GLU A 100 9.50 -16.13 19.94
CA GLU A 100 9.51 -17.19 20.95
C GLU A 100 8.21 -17.24 21.74
N LYS A 101 7.66 -16.09 22.10
CA LYS A 101 6.43 -15.98 22.91
C LYS A 101 5.17 -16.39 22.16
N TYR A 102 5.03 -15.96 20.88
CA TYR A 102 3.76 -16.06 20.14
C TYR A 102 3.81 -17.03 18.96
N PHE A 103 5.00 -17.35 18.45
CA PHE A 103 5.24 -18.17 17.25
C PHE A 103 6.39 -19.16 17.45
N PRO A 104 6.39 -20.00 18.48
CA PRO A 104 7.53 -20.86 18.82
C PRO A 104 7.96 -21.77 17.68
N ASP A 105 7.05 -22.18 16.78
CA ASP A 105 7.36 -23.01 15.61
C ASP A 105 8.25 -22.29 14.56
N TYR A 106 8.44 -20.97 14.72
CA TYR A 106 9.28 -20.15 13.84
C TYR A 106 10.61 -19.75 14.47
N SER A 107 10.90 -20.23 15.67
CA SER A 107 12.17 -19.89 16.38
C SER A 107 13.42 -20.34 15.61
N ASP A 108 13.33 -21.38 14.78
CA ASP A 108 14.44 -21.84 13.93
C ASP A 108 14.85 -20.86 12.82
N TYR A 109 13.97 -19.91 12.49
CA TYR A 109 14.25 -18.86 11.50
C TYR A 109 14.92 -17.63 12.11
N LEU A 110 15.06 -17.58 13.44
CA LEU A 110 15.69 -16.45 14.11
C LEU A 110 17.19 -16.45 13.90
N THR A 111 17.74 -15.30 13.60
CA THR A 111 19.18 -15.08 13.66
C THR A 111 19.58 -14.69 15.09
N GLU A 112 20.83 -14.98 15.51
CA GLU A 112 21.33 -14.50 16.81
C GLU A 112 21.20 -12.97 16.89
N THR A 113 20.39 -12.49 17.84
CA THR A 113 20.04 -11.06 17.99
C THR A 113 20.75 -10.38 19.16
N GLY A 114 21.66 -11.08 19.83
CA GLY A 114 22.33 -10.57 21.03
C GLY A 114 23.10 -9.26 20.78
N CYS A 115 22.74 -8.21 21.53
CA CYS A 115 23.39 -6.91 21.54
C CYS A 115 23.82 -6.56 22.97
N ASP A 116 25.07 -6.16 23.13
CA ASP A 116 25.59 -5.62 24.42
C ASP A 116 25.18 -4.13 24.50
N ILE A 117 23.96 -3.88 24.98
CA ILE A 117 23.34 -2.54 25.05
C ILE A 117 24.18 -1.57 25.90
N GLY A 118 24.85 -2.05 26.93
CA GLY A 118 25.67 -1.23 27.80
C GLY A 118 26.78 -0.46 27.07
N LYS A 119 27.27 -0.96 25.93
CA LYS A 119 28.29 -0.26 25.11
C LYS A 119 27.74 1.03 24.44
N TYR A 120 26.45 1.17 24.31
CA TYR A 120 25.82 2.32 23.69
C TYR A 120 25.47 3.41 24.69
N GLN A 121 25.42 3.10 26.00
CA GLN A 121 25.27 4.13 27.03
C GLN A 121 26.57 4.90 27.23
N LYS A 122 26.50 6.21 27.16
CA LYS A 122 27.65 7.09 27.27
C LYS A 122 27.91 7.55 28.71
N SER A 123 29.08 8.15 28.92
CA SER A 123 29.47 8.63 30.26
C SER A 123 28.53 9.68 30.84
N ASP A 124 27.82 10.42 29.98
CA ASP A 124 26.81 11.41 30.36
C ASP A 124 25.43 10.77 30.67
N GLY A 125 25.28 9.48 30.42
CA GLY A 125 24.06 8.71 30.67
C GLY A 125 23.14 8.51 29.45
N GLY A 126 23.29 9.31 28.39
CA GLY A 126 22.49 9.18 27.17
C GLY A 126 22.90 8.00 26.31
N MET A 127 22.02 7.60 25.42
CA MET A 127 22.24 6.50 24.48
C MET A 127 22.77 7.02 23.16
N ALA A 128 23.65 6.25 22.53
CA ALA A 128 24.19 6.56 21.21
C ALA A 128 23.71 5.54 20.18
N ILE A 129 23.56 5.98 18.94
CA ILE A 129 23.13 5.13 17.82
C ILE A 129 24.17 4.03 17.48
N LEU A 130 25.47 4.36 17.69
CA LEU A 130 26.61 3.47 17.47
C LEU A 130 27.52 3.48 18.70
N PRO A 131 28.27 2.38 19.02
CA PRO A 131 29.09 2.31 20.21
C PRO A 131 30.19 3.39 20.32
N TYR A 132 30.59 3.99 19.20
CA TYR A 132 31.63 5.03 19.11
C TYR A 132 31.08 6.44 18.85
N ALA A 133 29.74 6.58 18.68
CA ALA A 133 29.10 7.88 18.51
C ALA A 133 28.88 8.60 19.87
N ALA A 134 28.57 9.88 19.82
CA ALA A 134 28.09 10.62 20.97
C ALA A 134 26.66 10.23 21.35
N SER A 135 26.25 10.51 22.58
CA SER A 135 24.87 10.37 23.00
C SER A 135 23.97 11.31 22.20
N ASP A 136 22.77 10.83 21.89
CA ASP A 136 21.75 11.58 21.18
C ASP A 136 20.39 11.43 21.88
N ILE A 137 19.71 12.55 22.13
CA ILE A 137 18.45 12.53 22.87
C ILE A 137 17.33 11.93 22.03
N LYS A 138 17.31 12.13 20.71
CA LYS A 138 16.31 11.53 19.80
C LYS A 138 16.44 10.01 19.82
N THR A 139 17.65 9.47 19.58
CA THR A 139 17.95 8.03 19.70
C THR A 139 17.53 7.51 21.07
N THR A 140 17.88 8.23 22.15
CA THR A 140 17.53 7.84 23.52
C THR A 140 15.99 7.74 23.68
N ALA A 141 15.25 8.76 23.28
CA ALA A 141 13.79 8.79 23.41
C ALA A 141 13.09 7.71 22.55
N GLN A 142 13.55 7.49 21.33
CA GLN A 142 13.00 6.50 20.42
C GLN A 142 12.99 5.08 20.99
N ILE A 143 14.05 4.72 21.71
CA ILE A 143 14.23 3.36 22.23
C ILE A 143 13.79 3.18 23.69
N MET A 144 13.32 4.23 24.37
CA MET A 144 12.97 4.18 25.79
C MET A 144 12.10 2.99 26.19
N PRO A 145 11.00 2.66 25.47
CA PRO A 145 10.17 1.51 25.81
C PRO A 145 10.91 0.15 25.76
N LEU A 146 11.97 0.06 24.95
CA LEU A 146 12.75 -1.16 24.78
C LEU A 146 13.87 -1.33 25.84
N ILE A 147 14.28 -0.23 26.51
CA ILE A 147 15.42 -0.24 27.44
C ILE A 147 15.05 0.07 28.89
N ALA A 148 13.84 0.55 29.19
CA ALA A 148 13.42 1.01 30.51
C ALA A 148 13.66 -0.03 31.63
N ASP A 149 13.46 -1.33 31.32
CA ASP A 149 13.67 -2.43 32.24
C ASP A 149 14.97 -3.20 32.04
N ASN A 150 15.86 -2.71 31.13
CA ASN A 150 17.11 -3.39 30.84
C ASN A 150 18.14 -3.20 31.93
N ARG A 151 18.64 -4.33 32.50
CA ARG A 151 19.58 -4.32 33.61
C ARG A 151 20.99 -3.91 33.24
N SER A 152 21.33 -3.86 31.96
CA SER A 152 22.64 -3.40 31.47
C SER A 152 22.76 -1.87 31.40
N ILE A 153 21.66 -1.15 31.62
CA ILE A 153 21.59 0.31 31.59
C ILE A 153 21.72 0.87 33.01
N ASP A 154 22.62 1.84 33.17
CA ASP A 154 22.71 2.64 34.38
C ASP A 154 21.55 3.67 34.39
N LYS A 155 20.45 3.30 35.09
CA LYS A 155 19.23 4.10 35.13
C LYS A 155 19.45 5.46 35.76
N ASP A 156 20.29 5.57 36.79
CA ASP A 156 20.55 6.85 37.47
C ASP A 156 21.25 7.84 36.54
N LYS A 157 22.21 7.38 35.76
CA LYS A 157 22.85 8.23 34.74
C LYS A 157 21.88 8.61 33.64
N LEU A 158 21.04 7.68 33.19
CA LEU A 158 20.03 7.97 32.18
C LEU A 158 19.02 9.03 32.65
N ILE A 159 18.50 8.90 33.87
CA ILE A 159 17.61 9.89 34.49
C ILE A 159 18.31 11.27 34.59
N ASN A 160 19.56 11.31 35.03
CA ASN A 160 20.33 12.54 35.10
C ASN A 160 20.51 13.20 33.72
N TYR A 161 20.80 12.41 32.69
CA TYR A 161 20.90 12.91 31.33
C TYR A 161 19.57 13.52 30.84
N LEU A 162 18.47 12.78 31.03
CA LEU A 162 17.13 13.23 30.63
C LEU A 162 16.71 14.50 31.38
N ASN A 163 16.93 14.58 32.69
CA ASN A 163 16.66 15.79 33.49
C ASN A 163 17.41 17.00 32.94
N LYS A 164 18.70 16.85 32.67
CA LYS A 164 19.52 17.92 32.09
C LYS A 164 18.97 18.39 30.73
N LYS A 165 18.52 17.45 29.88
CA LYS A 165 17.91 17.79 28.60
C LYS A 165 16.55 18.44 28.76
N ALA A 166 15.74 18.02 29.71
CA ALA A 166 14.46 18.66 30.04
C ALA A 166 14.60 20.10 30.56
N GLU A 167 15.68 20.39 31.27
CA GLU A 167 15.94 21.75 31.81
C GLU A 167 16.48 22.70 30.74
N SER A 168 17.49 22.28 29.96
CA SER A 168 18.31 23.16 29.12
C SER A 168 18.23 22.89 27.61
N GLY A 169 17.49 21.88 27.15
CA GLY A 169 17.35 21.54 25.75
C GLY A 169 16.44 22.50 24.95
N SER A 170 16.44 22.33 23.62
CA SER A 170 15.42 22.93 22.74
C SER A 170 14.02 22.41 23.09
N ALA A 171 12.97 22.93 22.48
CA ALA A 171 11.59 22.45 22.70
C ALA A 171 11.45 20.96 22.39
N VAL A 172 12.04 20.48 21.26
CA VAL A 172 12.06 19.10 20.86
C VAL A 172 12.84 18.23 21.87
N GLU A 173 14.08 18.62 22.22
CA GLU A 173 14.90 17.89 23.20
C GLU A 173 14.22 17.78 24.56
N LYS A 174 13.53 18.83 24.99
CA LYS A 174 12.73 18.82 26.23
C LYS A 174 11.58 17.84 26.18
N ALA A 175 10.82 17.83 25.08
CA ALA A 175 9.71 16.89 24.90
C ALA A 175 10.20 15.45 24.87
N GLN A 176 11.27 15.16 24.14
CA GLN A 176 11.93 13.85 24.09
C GLN A 176 12.42 13.39 25.46
N ALA A 177 13.04 14.30 26.22
CA ALA A 177 13.52 14.00 27.57
C ALA A 177 12.37 13.73 28.56
N LEU A 178 11.30 14.53 28.50
CA LEU A 178 10.12 14.33 29.33
C LEU A 178 9.42 13.01 29.00
N TYR A 179 9.34 12.63 27.73
CA TYR A 179 8.84 11.30 27.33
C TYR A 179 9.71 10.18 27.94
N GLY A 180 11.04 10.28 27.83
CA GLY A 180 11.94 9.30 28.43
C GLY A 180 11.76 9.17 29.95
N LEU A 181 11.60 10.29 30.66
CA LEU A 181 11.32 10.32 32.11
C LEU A 181 9.95 9.72 32.44
N ALA A 182 8.92 9.97 31.61
CA ALA A 182 7.61 9.35 31.79
C ALA A 182 7.66 7.83 31.67
N VAL A 183 8.37 7.30 30.68
CA VAL A 183 8.57 5.85 30.48
C VAL A 183 9.31 5.22 31.68
N LEU A 184 10.22 5.96 32.31
CA LEU A 184 10.90 5.51 33.55
C LEU A 184 10.04 5.64 34.81
N GLY A 185 8.82 6.18 34.70
CA GLY A 185 7.89 6.37 35.83
C GLY A 185 8.21 7.59 36.71
N GLU A 186 9.01 8.54 36.21
CA GLU A 186 9.38 9.74 36.93
C GLU A 186 8.20 10.74 37.02
N SER A 187 8.15 11.52 38.09
CA SER A 187 7.09 12.49 38.34
C SER A 187 7.36 13.82 37.62
N ILE A 188 6.86 13.96 36.39
CA ILE A 188 7.13 15.07 35.47
C ILE A 188 5.94 15.98 35.18
N GLY A 189 4.79 15.79 35.85
CA GLY A 189 3.53 16.47 35.48
C GLY A 189 3.60 17.98 35.45
N ALA A 190 4.34 18.61 36.38
CA ALA A 190 4.50 20.06 36.41
C ALA A 190 5.40 20.59 35.26
N GLN A 191 6.48 19.88 34.95
CA GLN A 191 7.39 20.22 33.85
C GLN A 191 6.70 20.07 32.49
N LEU A 192 5.90 19.01 32.33
CA LEU A 192 5.16 18.73 31.10
C LEU A 192 4.08 19.80 30.84
N GLY A 193 3.36 20.25 31.88
CA GLY A 193 2.37 21.32 31.79
C GLY A 193 2.98 22.67 31.33
N THR A 194 4.23 22.93 31.71
CA THR A 194 4.96 24.16 31.29
C THR A 194 5.49 23.99 29.84
N ALA A 195 6.01 22.83 29.49
CA ALA A 195 6.52 22.53 28.16
C ALA A 195 5.42 22.52 27.08
N ALA A 196 4.16 22.18 27.42
CA ALA A 196 3.04 22.13 26.48
C ALA A 196 2.78 23.48 25.75
N VAL A 197 3.21 24.61 26.33
CA VAL A 197 3.08 25.92 25.66
C VAL A 197 4.09 26.08 24.52
N ASP A 198 5.25 25.42 24.59
CA ASP A 198 6.31 25.52 23.59
C ASP A 198 6.19 24.45 22.47
N THR A 199 5.45 23.37 22.70
CA THR A 199 5.31 22.26 21.73
C THR A 199 4.37 22.56 20.56
N ALA A 200 3.46 23.50 20.71
CA ALA A 200 2.42 23.86 19.73
C ALA A 200 2.92 24.43 18.38
N LYS A 201 4.22 24.38 18.10
CA LYS A 201 4.80 24.90 16.85
C LYS A 201 5.69 23.90 16.10
N ASP A 202 5.93 22.74 16.68
CA ASP A 202 6.85 21.74 16.16
C ASP A 202 6.21 20.35 16.28
N ALA A 203 6.08 19.65 15.16
CA ALA A 203 5.40 18.35 15.11
C ALA A 203 6.13 17.30 15.96
N GLU A 204 7.46 17.27 15.95
CA GLU A 204 8.25 16.30 16.71
C GLU A 204 8.08 16.54 18.23
N ALA A 205 8.14 17.81 18.66
CA ALA A 205 7.88 18.18 20.04
C ALA A 205 6.45 17.83 20.48
N SER A 206 5.47 18.03 19.60
CA SER A 206 4.06 17.66 19.85
C SER A 206 3.89 16.16 20.00
N ILE A 207 4.53 15.33 19.16
CA ILE A 207 4.50 13.87 19.25
C ILE A 207 5.04 13.39 20.60
N TYR A 208 6.27 13.79 20.96
CA TYR A 208 6.90 13.34 22.20
C TYR A 208 6.23 13.90 23.45
N GLY A 209 5.73 15.14 23.39
CA GLY A 209 4.92 15.71 24.47
C GLY A 209 3.60 14.94 24.70
N ALA A 210 2.91 14.56 23.62
CA ALA A 210 1.71 13.76 23.70
C ALA A 210 1.99 12.32 24.15
N LEU A 211 3.09 11.71 23.71
CA LEU A 211 3.54 10.41 24.21
C LEU A 211 3.82 10.45 25.72
N ALA A 212 4.46 11.52 26.22
CA ALA A 212 4.70 11.68 27.65
C ALA A 212 3.39 11.78 28.44
N TYR A 213 2.39 12.50 27.94
CA TYR A 213 1.06 12.53 28.55
C TYR A 213 0.38 11.15 28.53
N ALA A 214 0.49 10.42 27.43
CA ALA A 214 -0.08 9.07 27.31
C ALA A 214 0.56 8.10 28.32
N GLU A 215 1.88 8.14 28.49
CA GLU A 215 2.61 7.31 29.47
C GLU A 215 2.20 7.61 30.91
N LEU A 216 1.90 8.88 31.23
CA LEU A 216 1.34 9.28 32.53
C LEU A 216 -0.14 8.93 32.71
N GLY A 217 -0.78 8.27 31.74
CA GLY A 217 -2.21 7.95 31.75
C GLY A 217 -3.14 9.12 31.44
N ASN A 218 -2.61 10.30 31.08
CA ASN A 218 -3.42 11.47 30.70
C ASN A 218 -3.73 11.46 29.18
N THR A 219 -4.52 10.47 28.77
CA THR A 219 -4.92 10.26 27.38
C THR A 219 -5.72 11.43 26.79
N ASP A 220 -6.47 12.15 27.63
CA ASP A 220 -7.24 13.33 27.17
C ASP A 220 -6.33 14.47 26.72
N ALA A 221 -5.24 14.74 27.46
CA ALA A 221 -4.25 15.75 27.06
C ALA A 221 -3.49 15.32 25.80
N ALA A 222 -3.08 14.07 25.73
CA ALA A 222 -2.44 13.49 24.55
C ALA A 222 -3.35 13.58 23.31
N ALA A 223 -4.63 13.21 23.44
CA ALA A 223 -5.59 13.27 22.36
C ALA A 223 -5.83 14.71 21.85
N LYS A 224 -5.87 15.69 22.75
CA LYS A 224 -6.00 17.12 22.36
C LYS A 224 -4.83 17.57 21.49
N ILE A 225 -3.59 17.22 21.85
CA ILE A 225 -2.41 17.55 21.04
C ILE A 225 -2.48 16.84 19.68
N TYR A 226 -2.80 15.55 19.68
CA TYR A 226 -2.95 14.76 18.46
C TYR A 226 -3.97 15.38 17.50
N ASP A 227 -5.17 15.70 18.00
CA ASP A 227 -6.26 16.23 17.17
C ASP A 227 -5.99 17.67 16.69
N ALA A 228 -5.31 18.49 17.51
CA ALA A 228 -5.05 19.88 17.16
C ALA A 228 -3.82 20.10 16.26
N GLU A 229 -2.73 19.35 16.50
CA GLU A 229 -1.43 19.62 15.88
C GLU A 229 -1.04 18.59 14.83
N LEU A 230 -1.39 17.30 15.01
CA LEU A 230 -0.93 16.22 14.16
C LEU A 230 -1.96 15.77 13.13
N ALA A 231 -3.23 15.65 13.50
CA ALA A 231 -4.27 15.24 12.58
C ALA A 231 -4.42 16.17 11.35
N PRO A 232 -4.25 17.50 11.46
CA PRO A 232 -4.35 18.41 10.30
C PRO A 232 -3.25 18.23 9.25
N VAL A 233 -2.09 17.67 9.63
CA VAL A 233 -0.95 17.42 8.72
C VAL A 233 -0.84 15.98 8.26
N MET A 234 -1.84 15.15 8.58
CA MET A 234 -1.90 13.77 8.09
C MET A 234 -2.41 13.71 6.66
N GLU A 235 -1.73 12.92 5.86
CA GLU A 235 -2.17 12.53 4.53
C GLU A 235 -2.56 11.04 4.51
N LYS A 236 -3.80 10.77 4.09
CA LYS A 236 -4.34 9.41 4.00
C LYS A 236 -4.47 9.00 2.55
N THR A 237 -3.76 7.96 2.16
CA THR A 237 -3.86 7.31 0.85
C THR A 237 -4.04 5.82 1.08
N ASP A 238 -5.28 5.38 1.16
CA ASP A 238 -5.65 4.00 1.52
C ASP A 238 -4.76 2.95 0.83
N PRO A 239 -4.13 2.01 1.58
CA PRO A 239 -4.31 1.80 3.02
C PRO A 239 -3.37 2.62 3.93
N TYR A 240 -2.59 3.50 3.39
CA TYR A 240 -1.50 4.22 4.07
C TYR A 240 -1.97 5.51 4.73
N CYS A 241 -1.32 5.86 5.84
CA CYS A 241 -1.39 7.15 6.48
C CYS A 241 0.03 7.63 6.80
N ARG A 242 0.34 8.90 6.52
CA ARG A 242 1.64 9.50 6.85
C ARG A 242 1.48 10.88 7.45
N LEU A 243 2.47 11.32 8.21
CA LEU A 243 2.55 12.65 8.74
C LEU A 243 3.36 13.55 7.78
N LYS A 244 2.70 14.44 7.06
CA LYS A 244 3.32 15.32 6.06
C LYS A 244 3.84 16.61 6.72
N VAL A 245 4.95 16.52 7.43
CA VAL A 245 5.57 17.66 8.14
C VAL A 245 6.59 18.41 7.30
N SER A 246 7.14 17.79 6.26
CA SER A 246 8.13 18.38 5.36
C SER A 246 8.05 17.80 3.96
N ASP A 247 9.00 18.16 3.07
CA ASP A 247 9.20 17.52 1.76
C ASP A 247 10.31 16.47 1.77
N ASP A 248 11.03 16.30 2.88
CA ASP A 248 12.07 15.29 3.06
C ASP A 248 11.45 13.93 3.38
N PRO A 249 11.65 12.90 2.54
CA PRO A 249 11.11 11.56 2.77
C PRO A 249 11.59 10.92 4.08
N ASP A 250 12.84 11.16 4.47
CA ASP A 250 13.43 10.57 5.68
C ASP A 250 12.82 11.20 6.94
N GLU A 251 12.56 12.51 6.93
CA GLU A 251 11.85 13.19 8.01
C GLU A 251 10.38 12.74 8.10
N ILE A 252 9.71 12.59 6.96
CA ILE A 252 8.32 12.11 6.90
C ILE A 252 8.20 10.72 7.51
N ILE A 253 9.08 9.78 7.14
CA ILE A 253 8.97 8.39 7.63
C ILE A 253 9.29 8.30 9.12
N ASP A 254 10.28 9.06 9.59
CA ASP A 254 10.68 9.09 11.00
C ASP A 254 9.56 9.66 11.89
N MET A 255 9.00 10.82 11.50
CA MET A 255 7.88 11.43 12.22
C MET A 255 6.61 10.59 12.16
N THR A 256 6.36 9.90 11.04
CA THR A 256 5.25 8.97 10.91
C THR A 256 5.43 7.79 11.86
N GLY A 257 6.64 7.23 11.97
CA GLY A 257 6.96 6.14 12.89
C GLY A 257 6.76 6.54 14.36
N ALA A 258 7.21 7.71 14.75
CA ALA A 258 6.99 8.21 16.11
C ALA A 258 5.50 8.45 16.40
N CYS A 259 4.78 9.08 15.46
CA CYS A 259 3.35 9.36 15.59
C CYS A 259 2.48 8.08 15.57
N MET A 260 2.92 7.01 14.90
CA MET A 260 2.28 5.69 14.89
C MET A 260 2.11 5.15 16.33
N ASN A 261 3.16 5.24 17.15
CA ASN A 261 3.10 4.78 18.54
C ASN A 261 2.15 5.62 19.40
N LEU A 262 2.10 6.93 19.17
CA LEU A 262 1.12 7.79 19.81
C LEU A 262 -0.31 7.44 19.39
N ALA A 263 -0.55 7.27 18.09
CA ALA A 263 -1.85 6.86 17.55
C ALA A 263 -2.30 5.52 18.14
N ALA A 264 -1.38 4.55 18.27
CA ALA A 264 -1.65 3.25 18.88
C ALA A 264 -1.98 3.35 20.39
N ALA A 265 -1.26 4.21 21.13
CA ALA A 265 -1.51 4.48 22.54
C ALA A 265 -2.91 5.11 22.75
N LEU A 266 -3.33 5.98 21.83
CA LEU A 266 -4.65 6.63 21.85
C LEU A 266 -5.77 5.78 21.22
N GLY A 267 -5.47 4.59 20.67
CA GLY A 267 -6.44 3.72 20.00
C GLY A 267 -7.01 4.32 18.72
N ARG A 268 -6.21 5.12 17.99
CA ARG A 268 -6.60 5.73 16.71
C ARG A 268 -6.43 4.73 15.55
N ASP A 269 -7.39 4.72 14.63
CA ASP A 269 -7.39 3.82 13.46
C ASP A 269 -6.21 4.12 12.50
N GLU A 270 -5.69 5.35 12.50
CA GLU A 270 -4.56 5.76 11.69
C GLU A 270 -3.25 5.00 11.98
N ALA A 271 -3.12 4.43 13.19
CA ALA A 271 -1.91 3.72 13.60
C ALA A 271 -1.54 2.57 12.64
N GLU A 272 -2.52 1.79 12.18
CA GLU A 272 -2.30 0.72 11.21
C GLU A 272 -1.83 1.27 9.85
N GLY A 273 -2.45 2.34 9.37
CA GLY A 273 -2.05 2.98 8.12
C GLY A 273 -0.64 3.60 8.19
N MET A 274 -0.23 4.12 9.35
CA MET A 274 1.13 4.61 9.58
C MET A 274 2.14 3.46 9.63
N PHE A 275 1.80 2.34 10.26
CA PHE A 275 2.63 1.14 10.26
C PHE A 275 2.87 0.64 8.84
N MET A 276 1.82 0.50 8.04
CA MET A 276 1.92 0.08 6.65
C MET A 276 2.75 1.07 5.81
N TYR A 277 2.66 2.38 6.09
CA TYR A 277 3.49 3.39 5.42
C TYR A 277 4.97 3.22 5.78
N CYS A 278 5.31 3.05 7.06
CA CYS A 278 6.68 2.81 7.51
C CYS A 278 7.25 1.52 6.92
N GLU A 279 6.51 0.42 6.99
CA GLU A 279 6.89 -0.87 6.43
C GLU A 279 7.19 -0.77 4.92
N ARG A 280 6.33 -0.08 4.17
CA ARG A 280 6.45 0.09 2.71
C ARG A 280 7.62 0.99 2.30
N ASN A 281 7.98 1.97 3.11
CA ASN A 281 9.02 2.95 2.82
C ASN A 281 10.30 2.75 3.63
N ARG A 282 10.48 1.58 4.25
CA ARG A 282 11.74 1.23 4.94
C ARG A 282 12.93 1.53 4.06
N SER A 283 13.92 2.23 4.60
CA SER A 283 15.23 2.33 4.00
C SER A 283 16.08 1.11 4.35
N ASP A 284 17.18 0.91 3.64
CA ASP A 284 18.17 -0.14 3.95
C ASP A 284 18.75 -0.02 5.38
N GLU A 285 18.64 1.16 5.97
CA GLU A 285 19.12 1.44 7.34
C GLU A 285 18.08 1.10 8.42
N TYR A 286 16.83 0.80 8.07
CA TYR A 286 15.74 0.46 9.02
C TYR A 286 15.55 1.48 10.15
N VAL A 287 15.64 2.76 9.85
CA VAL A 287 15.56 3.85 10.86
C VAL A 287 14.27 3.84 11.69
N THR A 288 13.20 3.21 11.20
CA THR A 288 11.91 3.08 11.89
C THR A 288 11.77 1.79 12.70
N ALA A 289 12.78 0.91 12.69
CA ALA A 289 12.71 -0.43 13.29
C ALA A 289 12.25 -0.43 14.76
N ALA A 290 12.77 0.51 15.57
CA ALA A 290 12.36 0.61 16.96
C ALA A 290 10.89 1.02 17.12
N TYR A 291 10.40 1.98 16.32
CA TYR A 291 9.00 2.37 16.34
C TYR A 291 8.09 1.23 15.91
N GLU A 292 8.45 0.51 14.86
CA GLU A 292 7.68 -0.61 14.33
C GLU A 292 7.55 -1.75 15.33
N ILE A 293 8.65 -2.15 15.99
CA ILE A 293 8.58 -3.25 16.96
C ILE A 293 7.80 -2.87 18.22
N ILE A 294 7.89 -1.61 18.68
CA ILE A 294 7.09 -1.09 19.80
C ILE A 294 5.59 -1.14 19.43
N TYR A 295 5.26 -0.70 18.22
CA TYR A 295 3.89 -0.78 17.72
C TYR A 295 3.39 -2.23 17.65
N ILE A 296 4.18 -3.14 17.04
CA ILE A 296 3.83 -4.56 16.92
C ILE A 296 3.62 -5.19 18.29
N ALA A 297 4.55 -4.97 19.24
CA ALA A 297 4.45 -5.51 20.59
C ALA A 297 3.13 -5.06 21.27
N THR A 298 2.86 -3.75 21.23
CA THR A 298 1.63 -3.16 21.78
C THR A 298 0.36 -3.71 21.11
N ALA A 299 0.38 -3.84 19.78
CA ALA A 299 -0.75 -4.37 19.03
C ALA A 299 -1.00 -5.86 19.34
N MET A 300 0.06 -6.67 19.42
CA MET A 300 -0.06 -8.11 19.69
C MET A 300 -0.58 -8.41 21.09
N GLU A 301 -0.31 -7.56 22.08
CA GLU A 301 -0.87 -7.71 23.43
C GLU A 301 -2.39 -7.50 23.45
N LYS A 302 -2.90 -6.60 22.63
CA LYS A 302 -4.35 -6.30 22.51
C LYS A 302 -5.11 -7.35 21.68
N ILE A 303 -4.42 -8.12 20.84
CA ILE A 303 -5.06 -9.15 20.00
C ILE A 303 -5.26 -10.43 20.80
N ALA A 304 -6.50 -10.95 20.78
CA ALA A 304 -6.84 -12.20 21.41
C ALA A 304 -5.96 -13.37 20.90
N ALA A 305 -5.64 -14.31 21.79
CA ALA A 305 -4.81 -15.48 21.46
C ALA A 305 -5.54 -16.53 20.60
N GLU A 306 -6.81 -16.29 20.28
CA GLU A 306 -7.64 -17.26 19.57
C GLU A 306 -7.31 -17.31 18.09
N THR A 307 -7.19 -18.55 17.56
CA THR A 307 -7.11 -18.77 16.11
C THR A 307 -8.39 -18.29 15.44
N GLY A 308 -8.25 -17.50 14.39
CA GLY A 308 -9.38 -16.99 13.64
C GLY A 308 -10.12 -18.10 12.89
N SER A 309 -11.43 -17.97 12.78
CA SER A 309 -12.24 -18.82 11.90
C SER A 309 -13.46 -18.07 11.36
N VAL A 310 -13.93 -18.50 10.21
CA VAL A 310 -15.13 -17.96 9.57
C VAL A 310 -16.06 -19.11 9.20
N THR A 311 -17.31 -18.99 9.66
CA THR A 311 -18.41 -19.79 9.12
C THR A 311 -19.19 -18.92 8.14
N TYR A 312 -19.21 -19.30 6.87
CA TYR A 312 -19.97 -18.60 5.84
C TYR A 312 -21.04 -19.51 5.22
N ARG A 313 -22.03 -18.89 4.62
CA ARG A 313 -23.08 -19.57 3.84
C ARG A 313 -23.01 -19.10 2.40
N LEU A 314 -22.98 -20.06 1.47
CA LEU A 314 -23.03 -19.83 0.03
C LEU A 314 -24.00 -20.86 -0.59
N TYR A 315 -24.90 -20.42 -1.48
CA TYR A 315 -25.93 -21.26 -2.12
C TYR A 315 -26.79 -22.08 -1.13
N GLY A 316 -27.00 -21.55 0.07
CA GLY A 316 -27.78 -22.24 1.11
C GLY A 316 -26.97 -23.20 1.97
N GLU A 317 -25.77 -23.58 1.59
CA GLU A 317 -24.86 -24.44 2.33
C GLU A 317 -23.92 -23.64 3.24
N SER A 318 -23.60 -24.16 4.40
CA SER A 318 -22.66 -23.54 5.34
C SER A 318 -21.35 -24.30 5.36
N ALA A 319 -20.24 -23.55 5.37
CA ALA A 319 -18.88 -24.06 5.53
C ALA A 319 -18.15 -23.27 6.61
N THR A 320 -17.37 -23.98 7.45
CA THR A 320 -16.47 -23.38 8.42
C THR A 320 -15.05 -23.57 7.96
N LYS A 321 -14.25 -22.50 7.98
CA LYS A 321 -12.83 -22.51 7.72
C LYS A 321 -12.10 -21.91 8.90
N GLU A 322 -11.12 -22.64 9.40
CA GLU A 322 -10.20 -22.18 10.44
C GLU A 322 -8.91 -21.72 9.79
N PHE A 323 -8.35 -20.62 10.29
CA PHE A 323 -7.03 -20.17 9.89
C PHE A 323 -6.00 -20.97 10.71
N GLY A 324 -5.04 -21.59 10.03
CA GLY A 324 -4.00 -22.36 10.72
C GLY A 324 -3.09 -21.46 11.56
N THR A 325 -2.57 -21.99 12.64
CA THR A 325 -1.56 -21.33 13.49
C THR A 325 -0.20 -21.27 12.79
N ALA A 326 0.02 -22.12 11.82
CA ALA A 326 1.25 -22.25 11.05
C ALA A 326 1.13 -21.49 9.73
N GLY A 327 1.63 -20.28 9.68
CA GLY A 327 1.93 -19.67 8.40
C GLY A 327 1.45 -18.23 8.23
N CYS A 328 2.39 -17.39 7.85
CA CYS A 328 2.11 -16.13 7.20
C CYS A 328 1.17 -16.36 6.02
N GLY A 329 0.04 -15.65 6.00
CA GLY A 329 -0.88 -15.72 4.89
C GLY A 329 -1.88 -16.86 4.94
N SER A 330 -2.25 -17.34 6.13
CA SER A 330 -3.40 -18.23 6.26
C SER A 330 -4.67 -17.50 5.85
N GLY A 331 -5.03 -17.67 4.60
CA GLY A 331 -6.23 -17.15 4.00
C GLY A 331 -6.87 -18.21 3.12
N PHE A 332 -8.13 -18.01 2.78
CA PHE A 332 -8.80 -18.83 1.77
C PHE A 332 -9.65 -17.96 0.86
N VAL A 333 -9.84 -18.43 -0.36
CA VAL A 333 -10.61 -17.73 -1.39
C VAL A 333 -11.95 -18.42 -1.60
N VAL A 334 -13.01 -17.61 -1.61
CA VAL A 334 -14.34 -18.02 -2.04
C VAL A 334 -14.64 -17.33 -3.37
N SER A 335 -14.75 -18.14 -4.44
CA SER A 335 -15.10 -17.63 -5.76
C SER A 335 -16.62 -17.61 -5.92
N VAL A 336 -17.18 -16.46 -6.22
CA VAL A 336 -18.62 -16.24 -6.29
C VAL A 336 -18.98 -15.55 -7.61
N PRO A 337 -19.88 -16.13 -8.44
CA PRO A 337 -20.41 -15.43 -9.60
C PRO A 337 -21.02 -14.08 -9.19
N ALA A 338 -20.83 -13.07 -10.01
CA ALA A 338 -21.35 -11.72 -9.72
C ALA A 338 -22.87 -11.72 -9.46
N THR A 339 -23.61 -12.61 -10.14
CA THR A 339 -25.08 -12.77 -10.00
C THR A 339 -25.51 -13.48 -8.71
N ALA A 340 -24.56 -14.04 -7.96
CA ALA A 340 -24.82 -14.80 -6.74
C ALA A 340 -24.14 -14.19 -5.49
N MET A 341 -23.62 -12.98 -5.61
CA MET A 341 -22.88 -12.32 -4.52
C MET A 341 -23.74 -12.09 -3.27
N ASP A 342 -25.03 -11.87 -3.45
CA ASP A 342 -26.05 -11.74 -2.40
C ASP A 342 -26.29 -13.06 -1.61
N GLN A 343 -25.88 -14.19 -2.18
CA GLN A 343 -26.00 -15.51 -1.55
C GLN A 343 -24.82 -15.84 -0.62
N LEU A 344 -23.75 -15.04 -0.67
CA LEU A 344 -22.64 -15.15 0.29
C LEU A 344 -22.93 -14.32 1.53
N SER A 345 -22.93 -14.97 2.69
CA SER A 345 -23.10 -14.30 3.98
C SER A 345 -22.24 -14.96 5.05
N VAL A 346 -21.76 -14.16 6.00
CA VAL A 346 -21.03 -14.65 7.16
C VAL A 346 -22.02 -15.03 8.25
N LYS A 347 -21.90 -16.23 8.80
CA LYS A 347 -22.74 -16.74 9.91
C LYS A 347 -22.11 -16.43 11.26
N SER A 348 -20.84 -16.72 11.41
CA SER A 348 -20.09 -16.46 12.64
C SER A 348 -18.62 -16.22 12.31
N VAL A 349 -17.98 -15.46 13.18
CA VAL A 349 -16.53 -15.17 13.14
C VAL A 349 -15.98 -15.46 14.52
N LYS A 350 -14.80 -16.04 14.57
CA LYS A 350 -13.99 -16.20 15.77
C LYS A 350 -12.63 -15.52 15.51
N GLY A 351 -12.10 -14.82 16.49
CA GLY A 351 -10.89 -14.01 16.33
C GLY A 351 -11.11 -12.80 15.41
N SER A 352 -10.03 -12.19 14.97
CA SER A 352 -10.03 -11.06 14.03
C SER A 352 -9.85 -11.55 12.60
N VAL A 353 -10.77 -11.22 11.72
CA VAL A 353 -10.74 -11.63 10.30
C VAL A 353 -11.01 -10.43 9.40
N LYS A 354 -10.18 -10.27 8.38
CA LYS A 354 -10.43 -9.34 7.27
C LYS A 354 -10.87 -10.10 6.02
N ALA A 355 -11.67 -9.46 5.20
CA ALA A 355 -12.02 -9.96 3.86
C ALA A 355 -11.65 -8.93 2.81
N VAL A 356 -11.06 -9.41 1.70
CA VAL A 356 -10.85 -8.59 0.50
C VAL A 356 -11.76 -9.10 -0.59
N VAL A 357 -12.67 -8.24 -1.06
CA VAL A 357 -13.53 -8.53 -2.20
C VAL A 357 -12.88 -7.98 -3.46
N ILE A 358 -12.47 -8.88 -4.35
CA ILE A 358 -11.95 -8.52 -5.67
C ILE A 358 -13.06 -8.71 -6.70
N SER A 359 -13.45 -7.62 -7.33
CA SER A 359 -14.53 -7.58 -8.31
C SER A 359 -14.11 -6.82 -9.56
N GLN A 360 -14.86 -7.03 -10.65
CA GLN A 360 -14.67 -6.26 -11.89
C GLN A 360 -15.63 -5.07 -11.89
N THR A 361 -15.12 -3.87 -12.11
CA THR A 361 -15.93 -2.65 -12.28
C THR A 361 -15.70 -2.03 -13.65
N GLU A 362 -16.69 -1.28 -14.17
CA GLU A 362 -16.53 -0.57 -15.44
C GLU A 362 -15.46 0.51 -15.31
N ALA A 363 -14.46 0.49 -16.18
CA ALA A 363 -13.36 1.46 -16.17
C ALA A 363 -13.82 2.91 -16.26
N SER A 364 -14.95 3.17 -16.93
CA SER A 364 -15.58 4.49 -17.04
C SER A 364 -16.16 5.02 -15.73
N LYS A 365 -16.39 4.15 -14.76
CA LYS A 365 -16.93 4.50 -13.43
C LYS A 365 -15.82 4.72 -12.40
N VAL A 366 -14.58 4.48 -12.80
CA VAL A 366 -13.43 4.64 -11.92
C VAL A 366 -12.78 5.98 -12.19
N SER A 367 -12.76 6.84 -11.19
CA SER A 367 -11.92 8.03 -11.14
C SER A 367 -11.04 7.94 -9.88
N SER A 368 -9.75 8.21 -10.04
CA SER A 368 -8.92 8.49 -8.86
C SER A 368 -9.39 9.82 -8.27
N PRO A 369 -9.94 9.83 -7.06
CA PRO A 369 -10.49 11.07 -6.48
C PRO A 369 -9.42 12.15 -6.31
N ASP A 370 -8.14 11.76 -6.21
CA ASP A 370 -7.05 12.63 -5.83
C ASP A 370 -6.02 12.88 -6.95
N ASN A 371 -6.31 12.42 -8.19
CA ASN A 371 -5.39 12.54 -9.34
C ASN A 371 -3.94 12.11 -9.04
N TYR A 372 -3.75 11.12 -8.15
CA TYR A 372 -2.40 10.60 -7.85
C TYR A 372 -1.73 10.03 -9.08
N VAL A 373 -2.51 9.48 -9.98
CA VAL A 373 -2.03 8.94 -11.24
C VAL A 373 -2.96 9.37 -12.37
N THR A 374 -2.40 9.67 -13.53
CA THR A 374 -3.15 9.93 -14.75
C THR A 374 -2.52 9.21 -15.92
N VAL A 375 -3.29 8.94 -16.97
CA VAL A 375 -2.78 8.33 -18.19
C VAL A 375 -3.31 9.03 -19.42
N LYS A 376 -2.43 9.24 -20.41
CA LYS A 376 -2.73 9.85 -21.72
C LYS A 376 -2.15 8.98 -22.81
N ARG A 377 -2.78 8.97 -23.99
CA ARG A 377 -2.31 8.23 -25.15
C ARG A 377 -2.24 9.13 -26.38
N LYS A 378 -1.26 8.87 -27.24
CA LYS A 378 -1.15 9.49 -28.57
C LYS A 378 -0.69 8.46 -29.58
N TYR A 379 -1.19 8.61 -30.80
CA TYR A 379 -0.84 7.77 -31.93
C TYR A 379 0.00 8.56 -32.95
N TYR A 380 0.93 7.87 -33.58
CA TYR A 380 1.82 8.44 -34.60
C TYR A 380 1.98 7.43 -35.73
N LYS A 381 2.04 7.89 -36.98
CA LYS A 381 2.55 7.04 -38.07
C LYS A 381 4.02 6.77 -37.78
N LYS A 382 4.51 5.55 -38.04
CA LYS A 382 5.95 5.23 -37.87
C LYS A 382 6.82 6.26 -38.54
N GLY A 383 7.77 6.84 -37.82
CA GLY A 383 8.69 7.87 -38.29
C GLY A 383 8.14 9.30 -38.29
N ALA A 384 6.87 9.51 -37.98
CA ALA A 384 6.31 10.86 -37.87
C ALA A 384 6.46 11.43 -36.43
N SER A 385 6.70 12.74 -36.37
CA SER A 385 6.75 13.49 -35.11
C SER A 385 5.39 14.07 -34.67
N THR A 386 4.44 14.16 -35.62
CA THR A 386 3.11 14.72 -35.36
C THR A 386 2.10 13.60 -35.06
N ALA A 387 1.35 13.75 -34.00
CA ALA A 387 0.28 12.81 -33.64
C ALA A 387 -0.85 12.83 -34.67
N SER A 388 -1.44 11.68 -34.95
CA SER A 388 -2.56 11.50 -35.85
C SER A 388 -3.51 10.42 -35.37
N ASN A 389 -4.80 10.61 -35.59
CA ASN A 389 -5.83 9.60 -35.40
C ASN A 389 -6.36 9.06 -36.76
N THR A 390 -5.65 9.37 -37.88
CA THR A 390 -6.02 8.90 -39.20
C THR A 390 -4.86 8.16 -39.85
N PHE A 391 -5.12 6.94 -40.32
CA PHE A 391 -4.11 6.04 -40.90
C PHE A 391 -4.65 5.38 -42.17
N SER A 392 -3.76 4.75 -42.90
CA SER A 392 -4.07 3.94 -44.07
C SER A 392 -3.81 2.48 -43.79
N GLN A 393 -4.51 1.61 -44.53
CA GLN A 393 -4.32 0.17 -44.39
C GLN A 393 -2.85 -0.23 -44.61
N GLY A 394 -2.29 -1.05 -43.74
CA GLY A 394 -0.89 -1.47 -43.78
C GLY A 394 0.10 -0.53 -43.08
N ASP A 395 -0.32 0.67 -42.67
CA ASP A 395 0.55 1.55 -41.89
C ASP A 395 0.98 0.86 -40.57
N ILE A 396 2.17 1.20 -40.11
CA ILE A 396 2.65 0.93 -38.76
C ILE A 396 2.41 2.17 -37.91
N VAL A 397 1.71 1.98 -36.81
CA VAL A 397 1.35 3.02 -35.86
C VAL A 397 2.22 2.87 -34.61
N LYS A 398 2.94 3.93 -34.23
CA LYS A 398 3.61 4.04 -32.96
C LYS A 398 2.59 4.58 -31.95
N VAL A 399 2.38 3.88 -30.86
CA VAL A 399 1.48 4.27 -29.77
C VAL A 399 2.31 4.66 -28.56
N ASN A 400 2.13 5.87 -28.09
CA ASN A 400 2.75 6.39 -26.89
C ASN A 400 1.68 6.48 -25.81
N VAL A 401 1.91 5.80 -24.70
CA VAL A 401 1.09 5.85 -23.48
C VAL A 401 1.93 6.51 -22.40
N TRP A 402 1.44 7.61 -21.88
CA TRP A 402 2.10 8.37 -20.83
C TRP A 402 1.34 8.23 -19.53
N ALA A 403 1.96 7.57 -18.54
CA ALA A 403 1.44 7.52 -17.17
C ALA A 403 2.18 8.56 -16.32
N ASP A 404 1.43 9.40 -15.65
CA ASP A 404 1.95 10.49 -14.83
C ASP A 404 1.66 10.17 -13.36
N HIS A 405 2.71 10.14 -12.54
CA HIS A 405 2.63 9.92 -11.11
C HIS A 405 2.80 11.27 -10.42
N SER A 406 1.78 11.73 -9.71
CA SER A 406 1.87 12.97 -8.92
C SER A 406 2.87 12.84 -7.78
N LYS A 407 3.19 13.94 -7.10
CA LYS A 407 4.03 13.93 -5.90
C LYS A 407 3.45 13.05 -4.77
N ASN A 408 2.16 12.81 -4.77
CA ASN A 408 1.45 12.00 -3.78
C ASN A 408 1.20 10.57 -4.26
N ALA A 409 1.67 10.19 -5.46
CA ALA A 409 1.54 8.82 -5.95
C ALA A 409 2.31 7.86 -5.03
N LEU A 410 1.71 6.71 -4.79
CA LEU A 410 2.36 5.65 -4.02
C LEU A 410 3.58 5.15 -4.78
N LYS A 411 4.65 4.87 -4.06
CA LYS A 411 5.75 4.07 -4.60
C LYS A 411 5.29 2.62 -4.69
N GLY A 412 5.77 1.88 -5.67
CA GLY A 412 5.45 0.46 -5.82
C GLY A 412 5.05 0.05 -7.21
N ALA A 413 4.43 -1.10 -7.31
CA ALA A 413 4.05 -1.71 -8.57
C ALA A 413 2.80 -1.07 -9.18
N TYR A 414 2.86 -0.82 -10.49
CA TYR A 414 1.76 -0.30 -11.28
C TYR A 414 1.54 -1.14 -12.54
N THR A 415 0.28 -1.28 -12.93
CA THR A 415 -0.10 -1.85 -14.23
C THR A 415 -0.73 -0.75 -15.07
N VAL A 416 -0.13 -0.47 -16.23
CA VAL A 416 -0.68 0.41 -17.26
C VAL A 416 -1.22 -0.47 -18.37
N THR A 417 -2.53 -0.37 -18.65
CA THR A 417 -3.18 -1.18 -19.69
C THR A 417 -3.72 -0.28 -20.77
N ASP A 418 -3.33 -0.54 -22.01
CA ASP A 418 -3.91 0.08 -23.19
C ASP A 418 -4.73 -0.92 -24.00
N TYR A 419 -5.77 -0.41 -24.69
CA TYR A 419 -6.70 -1.21 -25.46
C TYR A 419 -6.67 -0.77 -26.92
N LEU A 420 -6.17 -1.66 -27.77
CA LEU A 420 -6.16 -1.44 -29.22
C LEU A 420 -7.59 -1.46 -29.77
N PRO A 421 -7.96 -0.48 -30.61
CA PRO A 421 -9.18 -0.56 -31.39
C PRO A 421 -9.12 -1.69 -32.40
N ALA A 422 -10.26 -2.25 -32.79
CA ALA A 422 -10.33 -3.42 -33.67
C ALA A 422 -9.65 -3.27 -35.05
N GLY A 423 -9.37 -2.05 -35.48
CA GLY A 423 -8.62 -1.78 -36.72
C GLY A 423 -7.11 -1.87 -36.59
N LEU A 424 -6.59 -2.08 -35.38
CA LEU A 424 -5.16 -2.17 -35.08
C LEU A 424 -4.84 -3.52 -34.44
N ALA A 425 -3.69 -4.09 -34.81
CA ALA A 425 -3.15 -5.32 -34.21
C ALA A 425 -1.76 -5.04 -33.66
N TYR A 426 -1.47 -5.52 -32.46
CA TYR A 426 -0.15 -5.40 -31.84
C TYR A 426 0.94 -5.99 -32.72
N VAL A 427 2.10 -5.35 -32.75
CA VAL A 427 3.31 -5.81 -33.42
C VAL A 427 4.45 -5.78 -32.41
N ASP A 428 5.16 -6.89 -32.29
CA ASP A 428 6.34 -6.94 -31.43
C ASP A 428 7.39 -5.93 -31.90
N ASP A 429 7.98 -5.19 -30.95
CA ASP A 429 8.95 -4.15 -31.19
C ASP A 429 10.16 -4.65 -32.00
N SER A 430 10.60 -5.89 -31.76
CA SER A 430 11.71 -6.51 -32.50
C SER A 430 11.44 -6.62 -33.99
N ALA A 431 10.19 -6.82 -34.39
CA ALA A 431 9.77 -6.89 -35.79
C ALA A 431 9.77 -5.51 -36.49
N VAL A 432 9.72 -4.42 -35.73
CA VAL A 432 9.60 -3.04 -36.25
C VAL A 432 10.92 -2.26 -36.18
N THR A 433 11.69 -2.46 -35.12
CA THR A 433 12.90 -1.71 -34.79
C THR A 433 14.19 -2.47 -35.08
N GLY A 434 14.12 -3.79 -35.32
CA GLY A 434 15.29 -4.67 -35.50
C GLY A 434 15.98 -5.05 -34.16
N GLY A 435 15.45 -4.64 -33.04
CA GLY A 435 15.92 -4.94 -31.69
C GLY A 435 15.04 -4.23 -30.68
N ARG A 436 15.00 -4.75 -29.45
CA ARG A 436 14.27 -4.09 -28.35
C ARG A 436 15.02 -2.82 -27.97
N THR A 437 14.41 -1.66 -28.16
CA THR A 437 14.87 -0.42 -27.55
C THR A 437 14.30 -0.35 -26.15
N TYR A 438 14.99 -0.96 -25.19
CA TYR A 438 14.76 -0.65 -23.78
C TYR A 438 15.52 0.64 -23.49
N ASP A 439 14.84 1.57 -22.83
CA ASP A 439 15.54 2.59 -22.06
C ASP A 439 16.19 1.83 -20.89
N ASP A 440 17.52 1.86 -20.79
CA ASP A 440 18.29 1.04 -19.84
C ASP A 440 17.90 1.29 -18.37
N ASP A 441 17.17 2.38 -18.10
CA ASP A 441 16.64 2.74 -16.76
C ASP A 441 15.19 2.27 -16.52
N ALA A 442 14.54 1.62 -17.49
CA ALA A 442 13.12 1.27 -17.38
C ALA A 442 12.94 -0.16 -16.84
N MET A 443 12.67 -0.29 -15.55
CA MET A 443 12.23 -1.55 -14.90
C MET A 443 10.76 -1.85 -15.23
N TRP A 444 10.41 -2.00 -16.52
CA TRP A 444 9.06 -2.35 -16.90
C TRP A 444 9.02 -3.56 -17.85
N TRP A 445 7.96 -4.33 -17.75
CA TRP A 445 7.68 -5.49 -18.60
C TRP A 445 6.45 -5.20 -19.45
N CYS A 446 6.47 -5.60 -20.70
CA CYS A 446 5.36 -5.44 -21.65
C CYS A 446 4.83 -6.82 -22.08
N GLU A 447 3.53 -7.00 -22.02
CA GLU A 447 2.85 -8.16 -22.60
C GLU A 447 1.65 -7.73 -23.44
N SER A 448 1.29 -8.54 -24.43
CA SER A 448 0.09 -8.35 -25.23
C SER A 448 -0.80 -9.59 -25.20
N ASP A 449 -2.09 -9.38 -25.03
CA ASP A 449 -3.13 -10.40 -25.05
C ASP A 449 -4.32 -9.90 -25.89
N GLY A 450 -4.40 -10.38 -27.12
CA GLY A 450 -5.41 -9.94 -28.08
C GLY A 450 -5.31 -8.46 -28.39
N ASN A 451 -6.27 -7.68 -27.92
CA ASN A 451 -6.29 -6.22 -28.10
C ASN A 451 -5.79 -5.44 -26.88
N LYS A 452 -5.27 -6.11 -25.86
CA LYS A 452 -4.72 -5.49 -24.66
C LYS A 452 -3.20 -5.46 -24.74
N VAL A 453 -2.62 -4.33 -24.37
CA VAL A 453 -1.18 -4.16 -24.17
C VAL A 453 -0.99 -3.68 -22.74
N LYS A 454 -0.26 -4.47 -21.94
CA LYS A 454 -0.03 -4.18 -20.54
C LYS A 454 1.45 -3.90 -20.29
N PHE A 455 1.70 -2.91 -19.48
CA PHE A 455 3.02 -2.56 -18.96
C PHE A 455 2.99 -2.73 -17.45
N TYR A 456 3.93 -3.49 -16.94
CA TYR A 456 4.17 -3.66 -15.51
C TYR A 456 5.38 -2.80 -15.15
N ASP A 457 5.19 -1.91 -14.23
CA ASP A 457 6.17 -0.89 -13.86
C ASP A 457 6.32 -0.81 -12.34
N TYR A 458 7.44 -0.29 -11.90
CA TYR A 458 7.70 -0.02 -10.50
C TYR A 458 8.06 1.45 -10.32
N CYS A 459 7.17 2.21 -9.67
CA CYS A 459 7.39 3.61 -9.36
C CYS A 459 8.31 3.73 -8.14
N THR A 460 9.56 4.12 -8.36
CA THR A 460 10.55 4.36 -7.29
C THR A 460 10.51 5.79 -6.77
N GLU A 461 10.07 6.74 -7.60
CA GLU A 461 10.03 8.16 -7.27
C GLU A 461 8.67 8.77 -7.65
N SER A 462 8.02 9.40 -6.66
CA SER A 462 6.81 10.17 -6.89
C SER A 462 7.09 11.44 -7.70
N GLY A 463 6.10 11.93 -8.47
CA GLY A 463 6.22 13.17 -9.24
C GLY A 463 6.89 13.04 -10.59
N LYS A 464 7.18 11.82 -11.06
CA LYS A 464 7.72 11.57 -12.40
C LYS A 464 6.71 10.86 -13.29
N GLY A 465 6.56 11.35 -14.53
CA GLY A 465 5.81 10.64 -15.57
C GLY A 465 6.68 9.65 -16.30
N ARG A 466 6.08 8.54 -16.76
CA ARG A 466 6.76 7.53 -17.59
C ARG A 466 6.07 7.34 -18.92
N LEU A 467 6.88 7.25 -19.98
CA LEU A 467 6.43 7.01 -21.34
C LEU A 467 6.61 5.54 -21.71
N TYR A 468 5.52 4.89 -22.07
CA TYR A 468 5.52 3.56 -22.68
C TYR A 468 5.27 3.69 -24.17
N THR A 469 6.03 2.95 -24.96
CA THR A 469 5.89 2.95 -26.41
C THR A 469 5.71 1.54 -26.91
N TYR A 470 4.75 1.35 -27.82
CA TYR A 470 4.57 0.10 -28.55
C TYR A 470 4.12 0.36 -29.98
N TYR A 471 4.09 -0.67 -30.80
CA TYR A 471 3.70 -0.57 -32.20
C TYR A 471 2.48 -1.41 -32.52
N ALA A 472 1.68 -0.92 -33.46
CA ALA A 472 0.51 -1.64 -33.97
C ALA A 472 0.46 -1.52 -35.49
N ARG A 473 0.01 -2.58 -36.17
CA ARG A 473 -0.25 -2.58 -37.60
C ARG A 473 -1.72 -2.25 -37.84
N VAL A 474 -1.97 -1.42 -38.82
CA VAL A 474 -3.33 -1.18 -39.32
C VAL A 474 -3.80 -2.40 -40.13
N VAL A 475 -4.90 -3.02 -39.72
CA VAL A 475 -5.39 -4.28 -40.30
C VAL A 475 -6.72 -4.15 -41.02
N SER A 476 -7.57 -3.21 -40.62
CA SER A 476 -8.91 -3.06 -41.21
C SER A 476 -9.30 -1.61 -41.41
N PRO A 477 -9.88 -1.22 -42.55
CA PRO A 477 -10.44 0.12 -42.75
C PRO A 477 -11.72 0.32 -41.90
N GLY A 478 -11.99 1.56 -41.53
CA GLY A 478 -13.16 1.91 -40.74
C GLY A 478 -12.89 3.02 -39.74
N THR A 479 -13.91 3.33 -38.95
CA THR A 479 -13.79 4.25 -37.81
C THR A 479 -14.05 3.48 -36.52
N PHE A 480 -13.07 3.50 -35.62
CA PHE A 480 -13.05 2.69 -34.42
C PHE A 480 -12.98 3.58 -33.18
N ASN A 481 -13.67 3.20 -32.14
CA ASN A 481 -13.45 3.76 -30.82
C ASN A 481 -12.25 3.02 -30.18
N ALA A 482 -11.29 3.79 -29.71
CA ALA A 482 -10.17 3.31 -28.90
C ALA A 482 -10.45 3.73 -27.47
N GLU A 483 -10.77 2.78 -26.63
CA GLU A 483 -11.00 3.03 -25.21
C GLU A 483 -9.75 3.68 -24.58
N GLY A 484 -9.94 4.54 -23.58
CA GLY A 484 -8.81 5.16 -22.88
C GLY A 484 -7.91 4.13 -22.20
N ALA A 485 -6.62 4.38 -22.11
CA ALA A 485 -5.73 3.54 -21.30
C ALA A 485 -6.09 3.64 -19.80
N THR A 486 -5.69 2.65 -19.01
CA THR A 486 -5.82 2.67 -17.54
C THR A 486 -4.47 2.56 -16.88
N VAL A 487 -4.31 3.17 -15.71
CA VAL A 487 -3.20 2.96 -14.80
C VAL A 487 -3.74 2.55 -13.44
N GLN A 488 -3.17 1.51 -12.85
CA GLN A 488 -3.62 0.94 -11.58
C GLN A 488 -2.43 0.60 -10.71
N SER A 489 -2.44 1.05 -9.45
CA SER A 489 -1.50 0.60 -8.43
C SER A 489 -1.83 -0.81 -7.95
N ALA A 490 -0.82 -1.62 -7.71
CA ALA A 490 -0.98 -2.90 -7.02
C ALA A 490 -1.14 -2.70 -5.49
N GLU A 491 -0.73 -1.56 -4.97
CA GLU A 491 -0.71 -1.25 -3.54
C GLU A 491 -2.03 -0.65 -3.03
N SER A 492 -2.79 0.02 -3.90
CA SER A 492 -4.06 0.65 -3.51
C SER A 492 -5.09 0.59 -4.62
N ALA A 493 -6.26 0.10 -4.28
CA ALA A 493 -7.42 0.08 -5.18
C ALA A 493 -7.93 1.51 -5.54
N LYS A 494 -7.60 2.51 -4.75
CA LYS A 494 -7.97 3.91 -4.99
C LYS A 494 -7.03 4.62 -5.97
N ALA A 495 -5.80 4.14 -6.14
CA ALA A 495 -4.85 4.66 -7.11
C ALA A 495 -5.08 4.02 -8.50
N LEU A 496 -6.24 4.29 -9.07
CA LEU A 496 -6.70 3.79 -10.35
C LEU A 496 -7.28 4.94 -11.18
N TYR A 497 -6.81 5.11 -12.41
CA TYR A 497 -7.28 6.14 -13.32
C TYR A 497 -7.54 5.57 -14.71
N SER A 498 -8.62 6.04 -15.36
CA SER A 498 -8.96 5.74 -16.74
C SER A 498 -8.85 7.00 -17.59
N GLY A 499 -8.01 6.96 -18.61
CA GLY A 499 -7.90 8.03 -19.60
C GLY A 499 -9.12 8.16 -20.50
N THR A 500 -9.14 9.20 -21.31
CA THR A 500 -10.21 9.45 -22.29
C THR A 500 -10.12 8.49 -23.46
N ALA A 501 -11.28 8.13 -24.02
CA ALA A 501 -11.36 7.37 -25.27
C ALA A 501 -11.00 8.25 -26.47
N ASP A 502 -10.39 7.64 -27.49
CA ASP A 502 -10.07 8.26 -28.77
C ASP A 502 -10.91 7.68 -29.91
N ARG A 503 -10.96 8.39 -31.03
CA ARG A 503 -11.57 7.90 -32.25
C ARG A 503 -10.51 7.80 -33.35
N ILE A 504 -10.29 6.59 -33.88
CA ILE A 504 -9.32 6.28 -34.91
C ILE A 504 -10.03 6.04 -36.24
N THR A 505 -9.58 6.72 -37.31
CA THR A 505 -10.08 6.53 -38.66
C THR A 505 -9.04 5.88 -39.54
N ILE A 506 -9.38 4.79 -40.23
CA ILE A 506 -8.52 4.03 -41.13
C ILE A 506 -9.15 4.07 -42.52
N ARG A 507 -8.38 4.51 -43.49
CA ARG A 507 -8.78 4.63 -44.90
C ARG A 507 -8.14 3.57 -45.76
#